data_f4ba9c5f75eb3e7cba9bdeb30e84410f
#
_entry.id   f4ba9c5f75eb3e7cba9bdeb30e84410f
#
_cell.length_a   1.000
_cell.length_b   1.000
_cell.length_c   1.000
_cell.angle_alpha   90.00
_cell.angle_beta   90.00
_cell.angle_gamma   90.00
#
_symmetry.space_group_name_H-M   'P 1'
#
loop_
_entity.id
_entity.type
_entity.pdbx_description
1 polymer ?
#
loop_
_entity_poly.entity_id
_entity_poly.type
_entity_poly.pdbx_seq_one_letter_code
_entity_poly.pdbx_strand_id
1 'polypeptide(L)'
;MKNLKTIAIALFVAAAGISVNAQTKKIDVKASTIKWVGKKVTGEHSGTVNFKDGAVVFKGKKLTGGSFTVDMTSLTATDLTGEYQGKLNGHLKADDFFGVEKFPTSQLVFKTIFRFFIRCHHYTRIVN
;
A
#
# COMPACT_ATOMS: atom_id res chain seq x y z
N MET A 1 -8.09 50.54 -49.23
CA MET A 1 -7.80 49.10 -49.24
C MET A 1 -6.80 48.80 -48.12
N LYS A 2 -7.26 48.49 -46.98
CA LYS A 2 -6.43 48.48 -45.76
C LYS A 2 -6.40 47.08 -45.23
N ASN A 3 -5.27 46.44 -45.35
CA ASN A 3 -4.62 45.49 -44.48
C ASN A 3 -5.49 44.56 -43.60
N LEU A 4 -5.96 43.51 -44.21
CA LEU A 4 -6.58 42.37 -43.52
C LEU A 4 -5.55 41.22 -43.28
N LYS A 5 -4.28 41.55 -43.12
CA LYS A 5 -3.20 40.55 -43.01
C LYS A 5 -2.61 40.39 -41.63
N THR A 6 -3.18 41.01 -40.58
CA THR A 6 -2.51 41.05 -39.27
C THR A 6 -3.31 40.39 -38.13
N ILE A 7 -4.37 39.67 -38.41
CA ILE A 7 -5.20 39.04 -37.33
C ILE A 7 -5.13 37.52 -37.32
N ALA A 8 -4.27 36.90 -38.11
CA ALA A 8 -4.20 35.45 -38.22
C ALA A 8 -3.11 34.79 -37.35
N ILE A 9 -2.40 35.52 -36.48
CA ILE A 9 -1.25 34.96 -35.70
C ILE A 9 -1.50 34.86 -34.20
N ALA A 10 -2.66 35.28 -33.72
CA ALA A 10 -2.90 35.34 -32.26
C ALA A 10 -3.72 34.18 -31.67
N LEU A 11 -4.02 33.12 -32.39
CA LEU A 11 -4.82 32.00 -31.87
C LEU A 11 -4.14 30.64 -31.92
N PHE A 12 -2.80 30.62 -32.00
CA PHE A 12 -2.03 29.37 -31.84
C PHE A 12 -1.32 29.31 -30.48
N VAL A 13 -1.99 29.78 -29.41
CA VAL A 13 -1.48 29.73 -28.07
C VAL A 13 -2.13 28.54 -27.34
N ALA A 14 -1.31 27.50 -27.17
CA ALA A 14 -1.29 26.64 -26.04
C ALA A 14 -2.49 25.70 -25.81
N ALA A 15 -2.67 24.75 -26.68
CA ALA A 15 -3.01 23.43 -26.20
C ALA A 15 -1.71 22.67 -25.82
N ALA A 16 -0.85 23.30 -25.04
CA ALA A 16 0.16 22.60 -24.27
C ALA A 16 -0.60 21.85 -23.18
N GLY A 17 -1.22 20.73 -23.54
CA GLY A 17 -1.80 19.78 -22.62
C GLY A 17 -0.71 19.40 -21.64
N ILE A 18 -0.85 19.85 -20.38
CA ILE A 18 0.01 19.40 -19.28
C ILE A 18 -0.28 17.92 -19.12
N SER A 19 0.46 17.08 -19.82
CA SER A 19 0.42 15.64 -19.64
C SER A 19 0.97 15.35 -18.26
N VAL A 20 0.07 15.20 -17.28
CA VAL A 20 0.44 14.75 -15.95
C VAL A 20 0.76 13.27 -16.05
N ASN A 21 2.02 12.96 -16.27
CA ASN A 21 2.50 11.59 -16.35
C ASN A 21 2.33 10.88 -15.01
N ALA A 22 1.88 9.63 -15.05
CA ALA A 22 1.88 8.76 -13.89
C ALA A 22 3.32 8.41 -13.51
N GLN A 23 3.65 8.56 -12.24
CA GLN A 23 4.95 8.19 -11.67
C GLN A 23 4.77 7.00 -10.75
N THR A 24 5.52 5.93 -11.01
CA THR A 24 5.60 4.78 -10.12
C THR A 24 6.80 4.95 -9.20
N LYS A 25 6.57 4.84 -7.89
CA LYS A 25 7.62 4.89 -6.87
C LYS A 25 7.64 3.58 -6.10
N LYS A 26 8.77 2.91 -6.09
CA LYS A 26 8.99 1.72 -5.26
C LYS A 26 9.09 2.11 -3.79
N ILE A 27 8.61 1.23 -2.91
CA ILE A 27 8.80 1.38 -1.47
C ILE A 27 10.22 0.95 -1.08
N ASP A 28 10.75 1.54 -0.03
CA ASP A 28 11.94 1.02 0.63
C ASP A 28 11.53 -0.09 1.59
N VAL A 29 11.72 -1.33 1.15
CA VAL A 29 11.34 -2.52 1.92
C VAL A 29 12.09 -2.61 3.24
N LYS A 30 13.35 -2.15 3.28
CA LYS A 30 14.18 -2.20 4.50
C LYS A 30 13.77 -1.15 5.53
N ALA A 31 13.28 -0.01 5.08
CA ALA A 31 12.82 1.08 5.93
C ALA A 31 11.32 1.01 6.27
N SER A 32 10.61 0.02 5.72
CA SER A 32 9.15 -0.10 5.85
C SER A 32 8.76 -1.38 6.58
N THR A 33 7.83 -1.28 7.51
CA THR A 33 7.31 -2.42 8.26
C THR A 33 5.80 -2.27 8.45
N ILE A 34 5.09 -3.36 8.35
CA ILE A 34 3.65 -3.42 8.65
C ILE A 34 3.49 -3.83 10.11
N LYS A 35 2.72 -3.05 10.86
CA LYS A 35 2.27 -3.41 12.21
C LYS A 35 0.87 -4.00 12.14
N TRP A 36 0.63 -5.09 12.85
CA TRP A 36 -0.68 -5.70 12.95
C TRP A 36 -1.16 -5.75 14.40
N VAL A 37 -2.46 -5.73 14.60
CA VAL A 37 -3.13 -5.93 15.89
C VAL A 37 -4.25 -6.92 15.67
N GLY A 38 -4.19 -8.05 16.35
CA GLY A 38 -5.22 -9.08 16.35
C GLY A 38 -6.03 -9.01 17.64
N LYS A 39 -7.34 -8.79 17.51
CA LYS A 39 -8.25 -8.71 18.66
C LYS A 39 -9.03 -9.99 18.83
N LYS A 40 -9.18 -10.40 20.08
CA LYS A 40 -10.03 -11.52 20.52
C LYS A 40 -10.87 -11.09 21.71
N VAL A 41 -11.86 -11.88 22.10
CA VAL A 41 -12.77 -11.55 23.21
C VAL A 41 -12.01 -11.27 24.53
N THR A 42 -10.91 -11.98 24.77
CA THR A 42 -10.14 -11.94 26.03
C THR A 42 -8.91 -11.04 25.98
N GLY A 43 -8.70 -10.25 24.89
CA GLY A 43 -7.55 -9.38 24.77
C GLY A 43 -7.10 -9.17 23.32
N GLU A 44 -5.89 -8.67 23.16
CA GLU A 44 -5.30 -8.43 21.85
C GLU A 44 -3.83 -8.85 21.85
N HIS A 45 -3.32 -9.15 20.66
CA HIS A 45 -1.90 -9.32 20.38
C HIS A 45 -1.48 -8.40 19.24
N SER A 46 -0.23 -8.02 19.23
CA SER A 46 0.31 -7.18 18.18
C SER A 46 1.68 -7.68 17.72
N GLY A 47 2.03 -7.27 16.50
CA GLY A 47 3.29 -7.68 15.94
C GLY A 47 3.60 -6.97 14.63
N THR A 48 4.54 -7.56 13.91
CA THR A 48 5.01 -7.02 12.63
C THR A 48 5.01 -8.09 11.54
N VAL A 49 4.97 -7.62 10.31
CA VAL A 49 5.23 -8.41 9.10
C VAL A 49 5.89 -7.49 8.07
N ASN A 50 6.82 -8.01 7.30
CA ASN A 50 7.62 -7.20 6.40
C ASN A 50 7.05 -7.18 4.99
N PHE A 51 7.32 -6.09 4.27
CA PHE A 51 7.12 -6.06 2.83
C PHE A 51 8.17 -6.92 2.12
N LYS A 52 7.74 -7.65 1.10
CA LYS A 52 8.62 -8.31 0.14
C LYS A 52 8.92 -7.40 -1.03
N ASP A 53 7.92 -6.67 -1.52
CA ASP A 53 8.01 -5.68 -2.59
C ASP A 53 6.79 -4.77 -2.54
N GLY A 54 6.85 -3.64 -3.24
CA GLY A 54 5.71 -2.78 -3.39
C GLY A 54 6.03 -1.51 -4.17
N ALA A 55 4.98 -0.95 -4.75
CA ALA A 55 5.07 0.31 -5.47
C ALA A 55 3.76 1.09 -5.36
N VAL A 56 3.87 2.39 -5.40
CA VAL A 56 2.75 3.34 -5.43
C VAL A 56 2.79 4.15 -6.71
N VAL A 57 1.62 4.48 -7.24
CA VAL A 57 1.47 5.22 -8.48
C VAL A 57 0.87 6.59 -8.17
N PHE A 58 1.58 7.63 -8.56
CA PHE A 58 1.13 9.01 -8.43
C PHE A 58 0.83 9.61 -9.80
N LYS A 59 -0.22 10.41 -9.88
CA LYS A 59 -0.49 11.31 -11.00
C LYS A 59 -0.40 12.75 -10.49
N GLY A 60 0.72 13.41 -10.76
CA GLY A 60 1.09 14.64 -10.07
C GLY A 60 1.31 14.39 -8.57
N LYS A 61 0.58 15.12 -7.72
CA LYS A 61 0.62 14.92 -6.25
C LYS A 61 -0.43 13.94 -5.72
N LYS A 62 -1.26 13.36 -6.60
CA LYS A 62 -2.36 12.47 -6.21
C LYS A 62 -1.93 11.02 -6.30
N LEU A 63 -2.11 10.27 -5.23
CA LEU A 63 -1.98 8.81 -5.24
C LEU A 63 -3.15 8.22 -6.03
N THR A 64 -2.86 7.41 -7.05
CA THR A 64 -3.88 6.86 -7.96
C THR A 64 -3.90 5.33 -8.00
N GLY A 65 -2.89 4.68 -7.48
CA GLY A 65 -2.81 3.23 -7.48
C GLY A 65 -1.60 2.73 -6.71
N GLY A 66 -1.43 1.43 -6.71
CA GLY A 66 -0.28 0.76 -6.13
C GLY A 66 -0.56 -0.69 -5.82
N SER A 67 0.49 -1.41 -5.52
CA SER A 67 0.41 -2.78 -5.02
C SER A 67 1.54 -3.04 -4.04
N PHE A 68 1.27 -3.92 -3.09
CA PHE A 68 2.25 -4.36 -2.10
C PHE A 68 2.20 -5.87 -2.00
N THR A 69 3.37 -6.48 -1.93
CA THR A 69 3.53 -7.90 -1.60
C THR A 69 4.15 -7.99 -0.22
N VAL A 70 3.56 -8.82 0.63
CA VAL A 70 3.96 -9.02 2.02
C VAL A 70 4.62 -10.39 2.15
N ASP A 71 5.72 -10.46 2.87
CA ASP A 71 6.38 -11.70 3.23
C ASP A 71 5.74 -12.29 4.49
N MET A 72 4.82 -13.23 4.32
CA MET A 72 4.10 -13.86 5.42
C MET A 72 5.01 -14.72 6.31
N THR A 73 6.18 -15.14 5.83
CA THR A 73 7.14 -15.90 6.64
C THR A 73 7.75 -15.04 7.76
N SER A 74 7.80 -13.72 7.55
CA SER A 74 8.31 -12.74 8.50
C SER A 74 7.32 -12.37 9.62
N LEU A 75 6.08 -12.88 9.55
CA LEU A 75 5.03 -12.60 10.54
C LEU A 75 5.50 -13.00 11.95
N THR A 76 5.47 -12.04 12.89
CA THR A 76 5.87 -12.27 14.26
C THR A 76 5.11 -11.39 15.24
N ALA A 77 4.76 -11.95 16.40
CA ALA A 77 4.25 -11.17 17.53
C ALA A 77 5.40 -10.41 18.20
N THR A 78 5.14 -9.21 18.68
CA THR A 78 6.13 -8.34 19.35
C THR A 78 5.72 -7.97 20.78
N ASP A 79 4.50 -8.27 21.17
CA ASP A 79 3.96 -8.09 22.51
C ASP A 79 4.20 -9.29 23.44
N LEU A 80 4.75 -10.39 22.92
CA LEU A 80 5.12 -11.59 23.63
C LEU A 80 6.60 -11.92 23.45
N THR A 81 7.15 -12.72 24.37
CA THR A 81 8.55 -13.18 24.32
C THR A 81 8.64 -14.68 24.62
N GLY A 82 9.77 -15.29 24.25
CA GLY A 82 10.08 -16.68 24.57
C GLY A 82 9.08 -17.69 24.02
N GLU A 83 8.70 -18.64 24.85
CA GLU A 83 7.82 -19.75 24.48
C GLU A 83 6.43 -19.29 24.02
N TYR A 84 5.85 -18.28 24.67
CA TYR A 84 4.53 -17.76 24.32
C TYR A 84 4.53 -17.08 22.93
N GLN A 85 5.57 -16.35 22.61
CA GLN A 85 5.76 -15.78 21.27
C GLN A 85 5.85 -16.89 20.22
N GLY A 86 6.64 -17.94 20.50
CA GLY A 86 6.79 -19.09 19.61
C GLY A 86 5.48 -19.82 19.36
N LYS A 87 4.68 -20.05 20.41
CA LYS A 87 3.36 -20.68 20.31
C LYS A 87 2.40 -19.84 19.46
N LEU A 88 2.32 -18.53 19.70
CA LEU A 88 1.46 -17.65 18.91
C LEU A 88 1.91 -17.56 17.46
N ASN A 89 3.20 -17.37 17.20
CA ASN A 89 3.74 -17.33 15.85
C ASN A 89 3.48 -18.64 15.09
N GLY A 90 3.66 -19.79 15.75
CA GLY A 90 3.36 -21.10 15.17
C GLY A 90 1.90 -21.24 14.79
N HIS A 91 0.99 -20.86 15.69
CA HIS A 91 -0.45 -20.90 15.43
C HIS A 91 -0.86 -19.95 14.28
N LEU A 92 -0.36 -18.72 14.27
CA LEU A 92 -0.66 -17.76 13.19
C LEU A 92 -0.18 -18.25 11.81
N LYS A 93 0.95 -19.00 11.77
CA LYS A 93 1.52 -19.51 10.52
C LYS A 93 0.94 -20.86 10.09
N ALA A 94 0.22 -21.55 10.97
CA ALA A 94 -0.34 -22.87 10.69
C ALA A 94 -1.46 -22.82 9.64
N ASP A 95 -1.77 -23.99 9.09
CA ASP A 95 -2.74 -24.17 8.00
C ASP A 95 -4.16 -23.71 8.35
N ASP A 96 -4.53 -23.83 9.62
CA ASP A 96 -5.84 -23.42 10.13
C ASP A 96 -5.97 -21.91 10.35
N PHE A 97 -4.89 -21.14 10.06
CA PHE A 97 -4.90 -19.68 10.14
C PHE A 97 -4.41 -19.05 8.82
N PHE A 98 -3.12 -18.74 8.70
CA PHE A 98 -2.59 -18.12 7.45
C PHE A 98 -1.99 -19.13 6.47
N GLY A 99 -1.71 -20.36 6.89
CA GLY A 99 -1.14 -21.40 6.03
C GLY A 99 0.15 -20.97 5.33
N VAL A 100 1.09 -20.35 6.07
CA VAL A 100 2.25 -19.65 5.51
C VAL A 100 3.17 -20.54 4.68
N GLU A 101 3.22 -21.85 4.96
CA GLU A 101 3.99 -22.78 4.14
C GLU A 101 3.42 -22.91 2.72
N LYS A 102 2.09 -22.86 2.59
CA LYS A 102 1.39 -22.94 1.30
C LYS A 102 1.26 -21.56 0.64
N PHE A 103 1.09 -20.53 1.46
CA PHE A 103 0.86 -19.15 1.03
C PHE A 103 1.90 -18.22 1.67
N PRO A 104 3.19 -18.29 1.22
CA PRO A 104 4.28 -17.52 1.83
C PRO A 104 4.20 -16.01 1.57
N THR A 105 3.29 -15.57 0.70
CA THR A 105 3.08 -14.15 0.39
C THR A 105 1.60 -13.80 0.35
N SER A 106 1.28 -12.57 0.75
CA SER A 106 -0.02 -11.94 0.51
C SER A 106 0.15 -10.69 -0.32
N GLN A 107 -0.90 -10.27 -1.03
CA GLN A 107 -0.86 -9.11 -1.90
C GLN A 107 -2.03 -8.17 -1.64
N LEU A 108 -1.74 -6.87 -1.60
CA LEU A 108 -2.70 -5.79 -1.60
C LEU A 108 -2.58 -5.00 -2.90
N VAL A 109 -3.68 -4.85 -3.63
CA VAL A 109 -3.75 -4.02 -4.85
C VAL A 109 -4.81 -2.95 -4.67
N PHE A 110 -4.43 -1.69 -4.88
CA PHE A 110 -5.39 -0.58 -4.89
C PHE A 110 -6.15 -0.56 -6.21
N LYS A 111 -7.43 -0.94 -6.20
CA LYS A 111 -8.30 -0.88 -7.38
C LYS A 111 -8.88 0.53 -7.56
N THR A 112 -9.21 1.21 -6.46
CA THR A 112 -9.80 2.55 -6.49
C THR A 112 -9.39 3.31 -5.23
N ILE A 113 -8.99 4.56 -5.40
CA ILE A 113 -8.61 5.45 -4.30
C ILE A 113 -9.58 6.62 -4.30
N PHE A 114 -10.46 6.67 -3.31
CA PHE A 114 -11.32 7.82 -3.05
C PHE A 114 -10.61 8.81 -2.15
N ARG A 115 -10.80 10.10 -2.41
CA ARG A 115 -10.31 11.18 -1.55
C ARG A 115 -11.20 11.26 -0.32
N PHE A 116 -11.05 10.30 0.59
CA PHE A 116 -11.57 10.44 1.94
C PHE A 116 -10.50 11.12 2.80
N PHE A 117 -10.91 12.01 3.66
CA PHE A 117 -10.11 12.52 4.75
C PHE A 117 -9.83 11.32 5.68
N ILE A 118 -8.73 10.62 5.45
CA ILE A 118 -8.29 9.54 6.32
C ILE A 118 -7.68 10.22 7.54
N ARG A 119 -8.49 10.44 8.54
CA ARG A 119 -8.03 10.47 9.91
C ARG A 119 -7.51 9.06 10.15
N CYS A 120 -6.18 8.89 10.16
CA CYS A 120 -5.53 7.60 10.34
C CYS A 120 -5.93 7.00 11.70
N HIS A 121 -6.98 6.23 11.72
CA HIS A 121 -7.17 5.19 12.72
C HIS A 121 -6.66 3.91 12.04
N HIS A 122 -5.62 3.35 12.61
CA HIS A 122 -4.96 2.15 12.14
C HIS A 122 -5.94 0.98 12.12
N TYR A 123 -6.48 0.67 10.94
CA TYR A 123 -7.19 -0.58 10.70
C TYR A 123 -6.59 -1.26 9.49
N THR A 124 -5.73 -2.22 9.73
CA THR A 124 -5.32 -3.17 8.69
C THR A 124 -6.30 -4.34 8.73
N ARG A 125 -7.26 -4.35 7.83
CA ARG A 125 -8.12 -5.52 7.61
C ARG A 125 -7.47 -6.34 6.51
N ILE A 126 -6.93 -7.50 6.88
CA ILE A 126 -6.52 -8.54 5.93
C ILE A 126 -7.82 -9.23 5.52
N VAL A 127 -8.20 -9.09 4.26
CA VAL A 127 -9.33 -9.83 3.67
C VAL A 127 -8.73 -10.75 2.62
N ASN A 128 -8.93 -12.06 2.82
CA ASN A 128 -8.62 -13.13 1.85
C ASN A 128 -9.42 -12.96 0.55
#